data_2292251888de41dc1e9046fa6e745772
#
_entry.id   2292251888de41dc1e9046fa6e745772
#
_cell.length_a   1.000
_cell.length_b   1.000
_cell.length_c   1.000
_cell.angle_alpha   90.00
_cell.angle_beta   90.00
_cell.angle_gamma   90.00
#
_symmetry.space_group_name_H-M   'P 1'
#
loop_
_entity.id
_entity.type
_entity.pdbx_description
1 polymer ?
#
loop_
_entity_poly.entity_id
_entity_poly.type
_entity_poly.pdbx_seq_one_letter_code
_entity_poly.pdbx_strand_id
1 'polypeptide(L)'
;MPLSPSKQIDARIKELADWRGERLAQIRALIKKALPNVVEEWKWRGVPVWYHDGIVCTGETYKSIVKVTFFKGAALKDPKKLFNSSLEGNARRAIDFKEGDKVDEKAFKDLIIAAAALNAK
;
A
#
# COMPACT_ATOMS: atom_id res chain seq x y z
N MET A 1 -24.85 5.00 -10.65
CA MET A 1 -23.84 3.92 -10.80
C MET A 1 -22.71 4.12 -9.82
N PRO A 2 -22.36 3.12 -9.05
CA PRO A 2 -21.22 3.25 -8.17
C PRO A 2 -19.93 3.35 -8.98
N LEU A 3 -18.98 4.11 -8.45
CA LEU A 3 -17.68 4.22 -9.07
C LEU A 3 -16.91 2.90 -8.95
N SER A 4 -16.06 2.61 -9.94
CA SER A 4 -15.13 1.49 -9.83
C SER A 4 -14.17 1.72 -8.68
N PRO A 5 -13.57 0.66 -8.12
CA PRO A 5 -12.56 0.85 -7.07
C PRO A 5 -11.44 1.81 -7.47
N SER A 6 -10.93 1.72 -8.70
CA SER A 6 -9.86 2.63 -9.16
C SER A 6 -10.32 4.08 -9.15
N LYS A 7 -11.56 4.34 -9.55
CA LYS A 7 -12.10 5.71 -9.52
C LYS A 7 -12.34 6.19 -8.10
N GLN A 8 -12.72 5.31 -7.19
CA GLN A 8 -12.87 5.65 -5.78
C GLN A 8 -11.52 6.04 -5.17
N ILE A 9 -10.46 5.33 -5.55
CA ILE A 9 -9.09 5.67 -5.12
C ILE A 9 -8.68 7.02 -5.71
N ASP A 10 -8.97 7.27 -7.00
CA ASP A 10 -8.73 8.57 -7.63
C ASP A 10 -9.39 9.69 -6.84
N ALA A 11 -10.65 9.49 -6.47
CA ALA A 11 -11.42 10.49 -5.73
C ALA A 11 -10.83 10.73 -4.34
N ARG A 12 -10.37 9.67 -3.68
CA ARG A 12 -9.76 9.79 -2.35
C ARG A 12 -8.46 10.60 -2.40
N ILE A 13 -7.62 10.33 -3.40
CA ILE A 13 -6.38 11.07 -3.59
C ILE A 13 -6.68 12.57 -3.78
N LYS A 14 -7.68 12.86 -4.61
CA LYS A 14 -8.07 14.24 -4.87
C LYS A 14 -8.66 14.92 -3.63
N GLU A 15 -9.48 14.19 -2.88
CA GLU A 15 -10.12 14.71 -1.68
C GLU A 15 -9.10 15.11 -0.61
N LEU A 16 -8.01 14.34 -0.48
CA LEU A 16 -6.98 14.61 0.51
C LEU A 16 -6.29 15.96 0.28
N ALA A 17 -6.08 16.36 -0.97
CA ALA A 17 -5.62 17.69 -1.38
C ALA A 17 -4.38 18.23 -0.64
N ASP A 18 -3.56 17.35 -0.07
CA ASP A 18 -2.34 17.72 0.63
C ASP A 18 -1.28 16.64 0.38
N TRP A 19 -0.18 16.67 1.15
CA TRP A 19 0.92 15.71 0.98
C TRP A 19 0.46 14.25 1.06
N ARG A 20 -0.61 13.96 1.80
CA ARG A 20 -1.12 12.58 1.93
C ARG A 20 -1.67 12.08 0.60
N GLY A 21 -2.36 12.94 -0.14
CA GLY A 21 -2.84 12.60 -1.48
C GLY A 21 -1.69 12.33 -2.43
N GLU A 22 -0.67 13.18 -2.41
CA GLU A 22 0.53 13.00 -3.23
C GLU A 22 1.25 11.70 -2.88
N ARG A 23 1.38 11.41 -1.58
CA ARG A 23 2.04 10.18 -1.13
C ARG A 23 1.25 8.94 -1.53
N LEU A 24 -0.07 8.96 -1.33
CA LEU A 24 -0.92 7.84 -1.72
C LEU A 24 -0.84 7.60 -3.23
N ALA A 25 -0.83 8.67 -4.03
CA ALA A 25 -0.67 8.56 -5.48
C ALA A 25 0.68 7.94 -5.85
N GLN A 26 1.75 8.35 -5.17
CA GLN A 26 3.08 7.78 -5.39
C GLN A 26 3.11 6.29 -5.08
N ILE A 27 2.59 5.90 -3.93
CA ILE A 27 2.52 4.49 -3.51
C ILE A 27 1.73 3.67 -4.54
N ARG A 28 0.58 4.18 -4.95
CA ARG A 28 -0.25 3.53 -5.97
C ARG A 28 0.51 3.31 -7.27
N ALA A 29 1.20 4.34 -7.74
CA ALA A 29 1.97 4.26 -8.98
C ALA A 29 3.08 3.22 -8.88
N LEU A 30 3.77 3.15 -7.74
CA LEU A 30 4.82 2.15 -7.51
C LEU A 30 4.27 0.73 -7.48
N ILE A 31 3.13 0.53 -6.84
CA ILE A 31 2.48 -0.79 -6.78
C ILE A 31 2.09 -1.25 -8.19
N LYS A 32 1.48 -0.37 -8.97
CA LYS A 32 1.05 -0.71 -10.34
C LYS A 32 2.24 -0.95 -11.26
N LYS A 33 3.33 -0.25 -11.02
CA LYS A 33 4.56 -0.45 -11.79
C LYS A 33 5.22 -1.78 -11.44
N ALA A 34 5.22 -2.15 -10.16
CA ALA A 34 5.78 -3.42 -9.71
C ALA A 34 4.92 -4.61 -10.15
N LEU A 35 3.60 -4.44 -10.14
CA LEU A 35 2.62 -5.49 -10.48
C LEU A 35 1.62 -4.95 -11.51
N PRO A 36 1.97 -4.98 -12.81
CA PRO A 36 1.08 -4.41 -13.85
C PRO A 36 -0.32 -5.02 -13.86
N ASN A 37 -0.48 -6.24 -13.36
CA ASN A 37 -1.78 -6.93 -13.32
C ASN A 37 -2.47 -6.85 -11.96
N VAL A 38 -1.98 -5.99 -11.07
CA VAL A 38 -2.60 -5.84 -9.75
C VAL A 38 -4.03 -5.34 -9.89
N VAL A 39 -4.92 -5.87 -9.04
CA VAL A 39 -6.31 -5.44 -9.00
C VAL A 39 -6.47 -4.44 -7.85
N GLU A 40 -7.08 -3.30 -8.16
CA GLU A 40 -7.40 -2.31 -7.13
C GLU A 40 -8.79 -2.56 -6.61
N GLU A 41 -8.95 -2.54 -5.28
CA GLU A 41 -10.24 -2.71 -4.63
C GLU A 41 -10.47 -1.58 -3.64
N TRP A 42 -11.71 -1.40 -3.25
CA TRP A 42 -12.13 -0.37 -2.30
C TRP A 42 -12.98 -1.06 -1.25
N LYS A 43 -12.43 -1.20 -0.04
CA LYS A 43 -13.06 -2.01 1.00
C LYS A 43 -13.22 -1.24 2.31
N TRP A 44 -13.99 -1.81 3.20
CA TRP A 44 -14.15 -1.32 4.58
C TRP A 44 -14.44 0.18 4.65
N ARG A 45 -15.33 0.65 3.77
CA ARG A 45 -15.81 2.04 3.75
C ARG A 45 -14.72 3.07 3.51
N GLY A 46 -13.80 2.77 2.63
CA GLY A 46 -12.87 3.79 2.20
C GLY A 46 -11.40 3.43 2.25
N VAL A 47 -11.08 2.15 2.18
CA VAL A 47 -9.69 1.71 2.19
C VAL A 47 -9.28 1.19 0.81
N PRO A 48 -8.31 1.85 0.15
CA PRO A 48 -7.69 1.30 -1.04
C PRO A 48 -6.99 -0.02 -0.73
N VAL A 49 -7.25 -1.04 -1.55
CA VAL A 49 -6.65 -2.36 -1.40
C VAL A 49 -6.06 -2.79 -2.72
N TRP A 50 -4.86 -3.35 -2.69
CA TRP A 50 -4.21 -3.91 -3.88
C TRP A 50 -4.14 -5.42 -3.72
N TYR A 51 -4.67 -6.10 -4.74
CA TYR A 51 -4.93 -7.54 -4.71
C TYR A 51 -4.21 -8.22 -5.87
N HIS A 52 -3.54 -9.32 -5.58
CA HIS A 52 -2.92 -10.18 -6.58
C HIS A 52 -2.82 -11.59 -5.98
N ASP A 53 -3.77 -12.46 -6.34
CA ASP A 53 -3.92 -13.81 -5.76
C ASP A 53 -4.12 -13.77 -4.24
N GLY A 54 -4.71 -12.72 -3.74
CA GLY A 54 -4.89 -12.42 -2.34
C GLY A 54 -4.49 -10.98 -2.07
N ILE A 55 -4.81 -10.46 -0.90
CA ILE A 55 -4.48 -9.08 -0.58
C ILE A 55 -2.95 -8.94 -0.45
N VAL A 56 -2.38 -8.03 -1.22
CA VAL A 56 -0.97 -7.66 -1.11
C VAL A 56 -0.79 -6.65 0.01
N CYS A 57 -1.46 -5.52 -0.11
CA CYS A 57 -1.38 -4.46 0.88
C CYS A 57 -2.59 -3.53 0.79
N THR A 58 -2.71 -2.67 1.79
CA THR A 58 -3.73 -1.63 1.86
C THR A 58 -3.06 -0.29 2.03
N GLY A 59 -3.75 0.79 1.63
CA GLY A 59 -3.26 2.16 1.83
C GLY A 59 -4.26 2.94 2.65
N GLU A 60 -3.90 3.27 3.87
CA GLU A 60 -4.74 4.05 4.76
C GLU A 60 -4.14 5.42 4.99
N THR A 61 -5.00 6.43 5.14
CA THR A 61 -4.55 7.79 5.42
C THR A 61 -5.12 8.24 6.75
N TYR A 62 -4.25 8.73 7.59
CA TYR A 62 -4.58 9.29 8.89
C TYR A 62 -4.19 10.76 8.91
N LYS A 63 -4.42 11.43 10.02
CA LYS A 63 -4.19 12.88 10.10
C LYS A 63 -2.75 13.27 9.75
N SER A 64 -1.78 12.47 10.19
CA SER A 64 -0.36 12.82 10.01
C SER A 64 0.49 11.71 9.41
N ILE A 65 -0.12 10.62 8.94
CA ILE A 65 0.62 9.53 8.29
C ILE A 65 -0.20 8.92 7.16
N VAL A 66 0.52 8.36 6.19
CA VAL A 66 -0.02 7.42 5.21
C VAL A 66 0.55 6.05 5.57
N LYS A 67 -0.33 5.09 5.82
CA LYS A 67 0.07 3.75 6.27
C LYS A 67 -0.17 2.74 5.16
N VAL A 68 0.86 1.97 4.82
CA VAL A 68 0.74 0.84 3.90
C VAL A 68 0.93 -0.43 4.72
N THR A 69 -0.12 -1.24 4.79
CA THR A 69 -0.11 -2.47 5.58
C THR A 69 -0.01 -3.68 4.66
N PHE A 70 1.00 -4.52 4.90
CA PHE A 70 1.21 -5.76 4.17
C PHE A 70 0.61 -6.90 5.00
N PHE A 71 -0.41 -7.56 4.45
CA PHE A 71 -1.16 -8.57 5.21
C PHE A 71 -0.32 -9.77 5.63
N LYS A 72 0.69 -10.12 4.84
CA LYS A 72 1.61 -11.21 5.15
C LYS A 72 3.02 -10.68 5.44
N GLY A 73 3.10 -9.45 5.93
CA GLY A 73 4.37 -8.77 6.14
C GLY A 73 5.33 -9.51 7.06
N ALA A 74 4.80 -10.21 8.08
CA ALA A 74 5.64 -10.96 9.01
C ALA A 74 6.42 -12.09 8.33
N ALA A 75 5.93 -12.58 7.20
CA ALA A 75 6.58 -13.64 6.44
C ALA A 75 7.57 -13.11 5.39
N LEU A 76 7.63 -11.78 5.23
CA LEU A 76 8.50 -11.16 4.26
C LEU A 76 9.87 -10.86 4.85
N LYS A 77 10.90 -11.09 4.05
CA LYS A 77 12.22 -10.55 4.34
C LYS A 77 12.17 -9.07 4.01
N ASP A 78 12.68 -8.25 4.87
CA ASP A 78 12.70 -6.81 4.70
C ASP A 78 14.14 -6.32 4.83
N PRO A 79 14.97 -6.58 3.80
CA PRO A 79 16.42 -6.32 3.92
C PRO A 79 16.75 -4.83 4.06
N LYS A 80 15.88 -3.96 3.60
CA LYS A 80 16.07 -2.50 3.72
C LYS A 80 15.35 -1.93 4.93
N LYS A 81 14.73 -2.77 5.75
CA LYS A 81 14.05 -2.38 6.98
C LYS A 81 13.01 -1.29 6.76
N LEU A 82 12.15 -1.50 5.75
CA LEU A 82 11.09 -0.55 5.44
C LEU A 82 9.96 -0.58 6.46
N PHE A 83 9.64 -1.74 7.02
CA PHE A 83 8.59 -1.84 8.02
C PHE A 83 8.98 -1.09 9.28
N ASN A 84 8.13 -0.16 9.69
CA ASN A 84 8.36 0.65 10.88
C ASN A 84 7.11 0.75 11.77
N SER A 85 6.09 -0.07 11.50
CA SER A 85 4.84 -0.07 12.22
C SER A 85 4.26 -1.48 12.25
N SER A 86 3.43 -1.77 13.23
CA SER A 86 2.81 -3.09 13.40
C SER A 86 3.85 -4.22 13.52
N LEU A 87 4.99 -3.93 14.14
CA LEU A 87 6.13 -4.84 14.16
C LEU A 87 5.92 -6.07 15.04
N GLU A 88 4.93 -6.04 15.93
CA GLU A 88 4.62 -7.14 16.83
C GLU A 88 3.45 -8.01 16.36
N GLY A 89 2.88 -7.69 15.20
CA GLY A 89 1.77 -8.47 14.66
C GLY A 89 2.23 -9.86 14.22
N ASN A 90 1.36 -10.84 14.34
CA ASN A 90 1.67 -12.22 13.94
C ASN A 90 1.74 -12.39 12.42
N ALA A 91 1.03 -11.57 11.66
CA ALA A 91 0.97 -11.68 10.21
C ALA A 91 1.27 -10.36 9.52
N ARG A 92 0.73 -9.26 10.01
CA ARG A 92 0.82 -7.97 9.34
C ARG A 92 2.04 -7.18 9.76
N ARG A 93 2.56 -6.39 8.79
CA ARG A 93 3.59 -5.37 9.02
C ARG A 93 3.19 -4.16 8.21
N ALA A 94 3.60 -2.99 8.65
CA ALA A 94 3.22 -1.75 7.98
C ALA A 94 4.39 -0.79 7.84
N ILE A 95 4.25 0.10 6.87
CA ILE A 95 5.14 1.24 6.69
C ILE A 95 4.30 2.48 6.93
N ASP A 96 4.70 3.30 7.91
CA ASP A 96 4.10 4.60 8.14
C ASP A 96 4.97 5.65 7.46
N PHE A 97 4.37 6.41 6.55
CA PHE A 97 5.03 7.53 5.87
C PHE A 97 4.56 8.83 6.49
N LYS A 98 5.50 9.67 6.89
CA LYS A 98 5.22 11.02 7.39
C LYS A 98 5.51 12.03 6.31
N GLU A 99 4.99 13.24 6.49
CA GLU A 99 5.27 14.33 5.57
C GLU A 99 6.78 14.55 5.48
N GLY A 100 7.28 14.67 4.25
CA GLY A 100 8.71 14.86 4.03
C GLY A 100 9.55 13.59 3.97
N ASP A 101 9.00 12.43 4.36
CA ASP A 101 9.72 11.16 4.21
C ASP A 101 9.98 10.87 2.74
N LYS A 102 11.14 10.29 2.46
CA LYS A 102 11.45 9.81 1.12
C LYS A 102 11.14 8.33 1.01
N VAL A 103 10.59 7.94 -0.12
CA VAL A 103 10.31 6.53 -0.40
C VAL A 103 11.51 5.94 -1.13
N ASP A 104 12.06 4.84 -0.59
CA ASP A 104 13.02 4.04 -1.34
C ASP A 104 12.22 3.24 -2.36
N GLU A 105 12.08 3.80 -3.56
CA GLU A 105 11.15 3.28 -4.56
C GLU A 105 11.51 1.87 -5.02
N LYS A 106 12.80 1.61 -5.22
CA LYS A 106 13.23 0.28 -5.63
C LYS A 106 12.96 -0.75 -4.54
N ALA A 107 13.32 -0.45 -3.30
CA ALA A 107 13.09 -1.35 -2.18
C ALA A 107 11.60 -1.60 -1.96
N PHE A 108 10.78 -0.56 -2.10
CA PHE A 108 9.33 -0.69 -1.97
C PHE A 108 8.75 -1.61 -3.05
N LYS A 109 9.15 -1.41 -4.31
CA LYS A 109 8.69 -2.26 -5.40
C LYS A 109 9.11 -3.72 -5.19
N ASP A 110 10.34 -3.94 -4.75
CA ASP A 110 10.84 -5.28 -4.47
C ASP A 110 9.99 -5.96 -3.38
N LEU A 111 9.60 -5.19 -2.37
CA LEU A 111 8.76 -5.70 -1.28
C LEU A 111 7.35 -6.07 -1.78
N ILE A 112 6.79 -5.25 -2.66
CA ILE A 112 5.49 -5.52 -3.29
C ILE A 112 5.54 -6.81 -4.11
N ILE A 113 6.60 -6.99 -4.90
CA ILE A 113 6.77 -8.20 -5.70
C ILE A 113 6.88 -9.44 -4.80
N ALA A 114 7.66 -9.34 -3.73
CA ALA A 114 7.81 -10.43 -2.79
C ALA A 114 6.49 -10.78 -2.10
N ALA A 115 5.69 -9.77 -1.76
CA ALA A 115 4.39 -9.98 -1.14
C ALA A 115 3.42 -10.69 -2.09
N ALA A 116 3.40 -10.31 -3.36
CA ALA A 116 2.58 -10.99 -4.36
C ALA A 116 3.03 -12.44 -4.55
N ALA A 117 4.32 -12.70 -4.51
CA ALA A 117 4.86 -14.06 -4.64
C ALA A 117 4.39 -14.97 -3.49
N LEU A 118 4.26 -14.43 -2.29
CA LEU A 118 3.71 -15.21 -1.16
C LEU A 118 2.27 -15.66 -1.42
N ASN A 119 1.48 -14.79 -2.07
CA ASN A 119 0.08 -15.12 -2.34
C ASN A 119 -0.06 -16.20 -3.40
N ALA A 120 0.90 -16.33 -4.28
CA ALA A 120 0.87 -17.30 -5.38
C ALA A 120 1.23 -18.74 -4.97
N LYS A 121 1.62 -18.94 -3.72
CA LYS A 121 2.00 -20.27 -3.24
C LYS A 121 0.81 -21.10 -2.79
#